data_80967254a9697ba858eef1297cc81a95
#
_entry.id   80967254a9697ba858eef1297cc81a95
#
_cell.length_a   1.000
_cell.length_b   1.000
_cell.length_c   1.000
_cell.angle_alpha   90.00
_cell.angle_beta   90.00
_cell.angle_gamma   90.00
#
_symmetry.space_group_name_H-M   'P 1'
#
loop_
_entity.id
_entity.type
_entity.pdbx_description
1 polymer ?
#
loop_
_entity_poly.entity_id
_entity_poly.type
_entity_poly.pdbx_seq_one_letter_code
_entity_poly.pdbx_strand_id
1 'polypeptide(L)'
;MYKRQGIIVQEISKIISFKKVIIISSVKSMHEYPIHMQISRKTKAYKIFPVNWIDDFEAFVGFIFGPLARKQMEHSRKYLSYRDPFYLEWALDAFFNWKQKKPLNYVIHIHGTYDMVFPIIYLKEFIPVKSGTHAMIIFKKKWFNENLPKIIMDD
;
A
#
# COMPACT_ATOMS: atom_id res chain seq x y z
N MET A 1 2.82 9.91 4.67
CA MET A 1 1.44 9.40 4.47
C MET A 1 1.51 7.88 4.37
N TYR A 2 1.06 7.19 5.40
CA TYR A 2 1.13 5.73 5.46
C TYR A 2 0.01 5.11 4.61
N LYS A 3 0.39 4.28 3.64
CA LYS A 3 -0.56 3.74 2.64
C LYS A 3 -1.38 2.52 3.13
N ARG A 4 -1.75 2.49 4.41
CA ARG A 4 -2.74 1.52 4.93
C ARG A 4 -4.16 1.95 4.67
N GLN A 5 -4.34 3.19 4.23
CA GLN A 5 -5.65 3.74 3.90
C GLN A 5 -6.42 2.85 2.92
N GLY A 6 -5.71 2.17 2.00
CA GLY A 6 -6.33 1.22 1.09
C GLY A 6 -6.96 0.01 1.78
N ILE A 7 -6.39 -0.51 2.87
CA ILE A 7 -6.99 -1.59 3.66
C ILE A 7 -8.13 -1.05 4.51
N ILE A 8 -7.88 0.06 5.22
CA ILE A 8 -8.88 0.67 6.10
C ILE A 8 -10.14 1.06 5.33
N VAL A 9 -10.01 1.70 4.17
CA VAL A 9 -11.17 2.09 3.36
C VAL A 9 -11.95 0.87 2.86
N GLN A 10 -11.27 -0.22 2.54
CA GLN A 10 -11.95 -1.48 2.17
C GLN A 10 -12.70 -2.08 3.36
N GLU A 11 -12.14 -2.07 4.57
CA GLU A 11 -12.86 -2.54 5.76
C GLU A 11 -14.06 -1.64 6.11
N ILE A 12 -13.91 -0.33 6.03
CA ILE A 12 -15.00 0.62 6.25
C ILE A 12 -16.10 0.43 5.20
N SER A 13 -15.74 0.16 3.93
CA SER A 13 -16.70 -0.02 2.85
C SER A 13 -17.58 -1.29 2.98
N LYS A 14 -17.22 -2.19 3.87
CA LYS A 14 -18.10 -3.35 4.23
C LYS A 14 -19.21 -2.96 5.21
N ILE A 15 -19.04 -1.84 5.91
CA ILE A 15 -19.95 -1.38 6.97
C ILE A 15 -20.79 -0.20 6.47
N ILE A 16 -20.16 0.70 5.71
CA ILE A 16 -20.78 1.91 5.19
C ILE A 16 -20.79 1.85 3.66
N SER A 17 -21.95 2.14 3.05
CA SER A 17 -22.07 2.21 1.59
C SER A 17 -21.42 3.49 1.05
N PHE A 18 -20.62 3.32 0.00
CA PHE A 18 -20.01 4.43 -0.73
C PHE A 18 -20.42 4.37 -2.19
N LYS A 19 -20.54 5.51 -2.86
CA LYS A 19 -20.78 5.56 -4.30
C LYS A 19 -19.64 4.86 -5.06
N LYS A 20 -18.39 5.12 -4.66
CA LYS A 20 -17.18 4.46 -5.21
C LYS A 20 -16.09 4.30 -4.15
N VAL A 21 -15.33 3.23 -4.25
CA VAL A 21 -14.15 2.97 -3.42
C VAL A 21 -12.95 2.85 -4.34
N ILE A 22 -12.02 3.77 -4.24
CA ILE A 22 -10.82 3.82 -5.06
C ILE A 22 -9.60 3.65 -4.17
N ILE A 23 -8.78 2.65 -4.49
CA ILE A 23 -7.49 2.44 -3.82
C ILE A 23 -6.35 2.73 -4.79
N ILE A 24 -5.27 3.32 -4.28
CA ILE A 24 -4.10 3.73 -5.05
C ILE A 24 -2.86 3.10 -4.44
N SER A 25 -2.04 2.41 -5.25
CA SER A 25 -0.80 1.74 -4.80
C SER A 25 -1.02 0.87 -3.56
N SER A 26 -2.03 0.01 -3.57
CA SER A 26 -2.42 -0.85 -2.45
C SER A 26 -2.68 -2.28 -2.93
N VAL A 27 -3.33 -3.09 -2.14
CA VAL A 27 -3.74 -4.46 -2.46
C VAL A 27 -5.23 -4.65 -2.19
N LYS A 28 -5.90 -5.52 -2.94
CA LYS A 28 -7.32 -5.85 -2.79
C LYS A 28 -7.57 -7.08 -1.92
N SER A 29 -6.53 -7.89 -1.71
CA SER A 29 -6.63 -9.10 -0.88
C SER A 29 -5.26 -9.49 -0.32
N MET A 30 -5.26 -10.35 0.69
CA MET A 30 -4.01 -10.88 1.27
C MET A 30 -3.23 -11.78 0.30
N HIS A 31 -3.84 -12.28 -0.76
CA HIS A 31 -3.17 -13.10 -1.79
C HIS A 31 -2.34 -12.25 -2.75
N GLU A 32 -2.56 -10.96 -2.78
CA GLU A 32 -1.77 -10.00 -3.57
C GLU A 32 -0.49 -9.55 -2.85
N TYR A 33 -0.23 -10.05 -1.64
CA TYR A 33 1.03 -9.79 -0.96
C TYR A 33 2.19 -10.50 -1.66
N PRO A 34 3.34 -9.82 -1.88
CA PRO A 34 4.57 -10.48 -2.33
C PRO A 34 4.98 -11.64 -1.42
N ILE A 35 5.71 -12.62 -1.96
CA ILE A 35 6.07 -13.86 -1.24
C ILE A 35 6.76 -13.57 0.11
N HIS A 36 7.71 -12.61 0.15
CA HIS A 36 8.40 -12.26 1.40
C HIS A 36 7.45 -11.73 2.47
N MET A 37 6.41 -10.97 2.08
CA MET A 37 5.37 -10.51 3.01
C MET A 37 4.48 -11.68 3.48
N GLN A 38 4.16 -12.62 2.59
CA GLN A 38 3.40 -13.81 2.96
C GLN A 38 4.17 -14.68 3.96
N ILE A 39 5.49 -14.83 3.77
CA ILE A 39 6.38 -15.53 4.72
C ILE A 39 6.42 -14.77 6.04
N SER A 40 6.68 -13.45 6.02
CA SER A 40 6.72 -12.60 7.22
C SER A 40 5.41 -12.67 8.02
N ARG A 41 4.27 -12.74 7.33
CA ARG A 41 2.96 -12.93 7.95
C ARG A 41 2.84 -14.29 8.65
N LYS A 42 3.24 -15.39 8.00
CA LYS A 42 3.14 -16.75 8.54
C LYS A 42 4.06 -16.96 9.75
N THR A 43 5.28 -16.47 9.66
CA THR A 43 6.32 -16.61 10.70
C THR A 43 6.22 -15.56 11.80
N LYS A 44 5.39 -14.52 11.60
CA LYS A 44 5.32 -13.31 12.46
C LYS A 44 6.67 -12.58 12.57
N ALA A 45 7.56 -12.75 11.58
CA ALA A 45 8.89 -12.14 11.57
C ALA A 45 8.83 -10.60 11.62
N TYR A 46 7.75 -9.97 11.17
CA TYR A 46 7.53 -8.53 11.29
C TYR A 46 7.46 -8.05 12.76
N LYS A 47 7.21 -8.95 13.73
CA LYS A 47 7.17 -8.62 15.18
C LYS A 47 8.56 -8.62 15.82
N ILE A 48 9.53 -9.27 15.19
CA ILE A 48 10.90 -9.38 15.73
C ILE A 48 11.68 -8.09 15.47
N PHE A 49 11.22 -7.26 14.55
CA PHE A 49 11.88 -6.00 14.26
C PHE A 49 11.62 -5.01 15.40
N PRO A 50 12.68 -4.55 16.09
CA PRO A 50 12.53 -3.63 17.21
C PRO A 50 12.11 -2.25 16.67
N VAL A 51 10.81 -1.97 16.81
CA VAL A 51 10.20 -0.71 16.35
C VAL A 51 10.87 0.52 17.00
N ASN A 52 11.46 0.33 18.17
CA ASN A 52 12.21 1.36 18.90
C ASN A 52 13.56 1.74 18.25
N TRP A 53 14.05 0.97 17.29
CA TRP A 53 15.27 1.28 16.53
C TRP A 53 14.98 2.06 15.23
N ILE A 54 13.75 2.61 15.10
CA ILE A 54 13.31 3.33 13.90
C ILE A 54 13.84 4.78 13.85
N ASP A 55 15.10 4.98 14.14
CA ASP A 55 15.80 6.14 13.60
C ASP A 55 16.02 5.99 12.09
N ASP A 56 16.05 4.76 11.59
CA ASP A 56 16.13 4.44 10.17
C ASP A 56 14.86 3.74 9.66
N PHE A 57 13.78 4.50 9.49
CA PHE A 57 12.53 4.03 8.89
C PHE A 57 12.73 3.41 7.49
N GLU A 58 13.76 3.84 6.78
CA GLU A 58 14.10 3.34 5.46
C GLU A 58 14.70 1.93 5.54
N ALA A 59 15.51 1.65 6.59
CA ALA A 59 16.00 0.29 6.86
C ALA A 59 14.85 -0.66 7.20
N PHE A 60 13.90 -0.20 7.98
CA PHE A 60 12.69 -0.94 8.31
C PHE A 60 11.83 -1.26 7.06
N VAL A 61 11.60 -0.27 6.20
CA VAL A 61 10.92 -0.49 4.92
C VAL A 61 11.71 -1.46 4.05
N GLY A 62 13.04 -1.35 4.00
CA GLY A 62 13.91 -2.28 3.30
C GLY A 62 13.83 -3.70 3.82
N PHE A 63 13.73 -3.87 5.13
CA PHE A 63 13.59 -5.19 5.77
C PHE A 63 12.25 -5.85 5.42
N ILE A 64 11.14 -5.12 5.50
CA ILE A 64 9.80 -5.67 5.28
C ILE A 64 9.44 -5.77 3.79
N PHE A 65 9.80 -4.76 3.01
CA PHE A 65 9.35 -4.59 1.62
C PHE A 65 10.47 -4.80 0.58
N GLY A 66 11.68 -5.06 1.06
CA GLY A 66 12.87 -5.29 0.24
C GLY A 66 13.67 -4.03 -0.09
N PRO A 67 14.95 -4.19 -0.52
CA PRO A 67 15.90 -3.09 -0.71
C PRO A 67 15.49 -2.09 -1.79
N LEU A 68 14.75 -2.53 -2.80
CA LEU A 68 14.24 -1.63 -3.86
C LEU A 68 13.14 -0.70 -3.34
N ALA A 69 12.28 -1.19 -2.44
CA ALA A 69 11.28 -0.37 -1.77
C ALA A 69 11.94 0.69 -0.87
N ARG A 70 13.03 0.34 -0.18
CA ARG A 70 13.85 1.28 0.58
C ARG A 70 14.30 2.46 -0.27
N LYS A 71 14.91 2.19 -1.43
CA LYS A 71 15.38 3.24 -2.35
C LYS A 71 14.26 4.15 -2.85
N GLN A 72 13.07 3.61 -3.10
CA GLN A 72 11.91 4.43 -3.47
C GLN A 72 11.39 5.30 -2.30
N MET A 73 11.51 4.82 -1.07
CA MET A 73 11.10 5.56 0.12
C MET A 73 12.04 6.72 0.47
N GLU A 74 13.35 6.60 0.25
CA GLU A 74 14.33 7.67 0.44
C GLU A 74 13.92 8.95 -0.27
N HIS A 75 13.44 8.85 -1.53
CA HIS A 75 12.93 9.98 -2.30
C HIS A 75 11.65 10.61 -1.74
N SER A 76 10.92 9.86 -0.93
CA SER A 76 9.66 10.30 -0.32
C SER A 76 9.81 10.76 1.13
N ARG A 77 11.03 10.76 1.67
CA ARG A 77 11.35 11.01 3.10
C ARG A 77 10.77 12.30 3.64
N LYS A 78 10.87 13.39 2.88
CA LYS A 78 10.33 14.71 3.26
C LYS A 78 8.80 14.76 3.38
N TYR A 79 8.09 13.75 2.87
CA TYR A 79 6.63 13.65 2.94
C TYR A 79 6.15 12.69 4.04
N LEU A 80 7.10 12.08 4.79
CA LEU A 80 6.83 11.12 5.86
C LEU A 80 7.10 11.78 7.22
N SER A 81 6.17 12.61 7.67
CA SER A 81 6.35 13.45 8.87
C SER A 81 6.03 12.74 10.20
N TYR A 82 5.25 11.65 10.18
CA TYR A 82 4.80 10.99 11.41
C TYR A 82 5.50 9.65 11.62
N ARG A 83 6.22 9.49 12.73
CA ARG A 83 7.08 8.35 13.07
C ARG A 83 6.80 7.79 14.46
N ASP A 84 5.56 7.82 14.91
CA ASP A 84 5.20 7.22 16.18
C ASP A 84 5.40 5.71 16.13
N PRO A 85 6.27 5.13 16.98
CA PRO A 85 6.53 3.70 17.03
C PRO A 85 5.28 2.86 17.32
N PHE A 86 4.43 3.30 18.24
CA PHE A 86 3.18 2.59 18.59
C PHE A 86 2.22 2.53 17.41
N TYR A 87 2.08 3.65 16.69
CA TYR A 87 1.27 3.68 15.47
C TYR A 87 1.83 2.74 14.41
N LEU A 88 3.15 2.68 14.24
CA LEU A 88 3.79 1.81 13.26
C LEU A 88 3.59 0.34 13.60
N GLU A 89 3.77 -0.04 14.86
CA GLU A 89 3.55 -1.41 15.33
C GLU A 89 2.11 -1.86 15.12
N TRP A 90 1.15 -1.06 15.62
CA TRP A 90 -0.27 -1.33 15.42
C TRP A 90 -0.62 -1.50 13.95
N ALA A 91 -0.09 -0.67 13.18
CA ALA A 91 -0.42 -0.62 11.78
C ALA A 91 0.24 -1.75 10.96
N LEU A 92 1.43 -2.24 11.33
CA LEU A 92 2.01 -3.46 10.77
C LEU A 92 1.19 -4.68 11.19
N ASP A 93 0.82 -4.74 12.46
CA ASP A 93 -0.02 -5.83 12.95
C ASP A 93 -1.35 -5.87 12.20
N ALA A 94 -2.02 -4.75 12.04
CA ALA A 94 -3.25 -4.64 11.26
C ALA A 94 -3.05 -5.05 9.78
N PHE A 95 -1.93 -4.66 9.16
CA PHE A 95 -1.60 -5.01 7.78
C PHE A 95 -1.36 -6.52 7.63
N PHE A 96 -0.50 -7.11 8.46
CA PHE A 96 -0.15 -8.53 8.34
C PHE A 96 -1.26 -9.47 8.83
N ASN A 97 -2.14 -9.03 9.72
CA ASN A 97 -3.29 -9.79 10.19
C ASN A 97 -4.57 -9.59 9.36
N TRP A 98 -4.51 -8.74 8.32
CA TRP A 98 -5.65 -8.55 7.43
C TRP A 98 -6.10 -9.87 6.79
N LYS A 99 -7.41 -10.17 6.85
CA LYS A 99 -7.95 -11.49 6.52
C LYS A 99 -8.73 -11.53 5.21
N GLN A 100 -8.77 -10.46 4.45
CA GLN A 100 -9.53 -10.43 3.18
C GLN A 100 -8.89 -11.36 2.14
N LYS A 101 -9.59 -12.46 1.84
CA LYS A 101 -9.14 -13.47 0.88
C LYS A 101 -9.52 -13.13 -0.56
N LYS A 102 -10.70 -12.52 -0.76
CA LYS A 102 -11.22 -12.17 -2.09
C LYS A 102 -11.31 -10.66 -2.24
N PRO A 103 -10.95 -10.10 -3.40
CA PRO A 103 -11.21 -8.71 -3.72
C PRO A 103 -12.69 -8.37 -3.59
N LEU A 104 -13.00 -7.12 -3.24
CA LEU A 104 -14.36 -6.59 -3.30
C LEU A 104 -14.61 -6.09 -4.72
N ASN A 105 -15.70 -6.52 -5.34
CA ASN A 105 -15.98 -6.26 -6.77
C ASN A 105 -16.16 -4.76 -7.10
N TYR A 106 -16.57 -3.96 -6.11
CA TYR A 106 -16.81 -2.53 -6.26
C TYR A 106 -15.56 -1.66 -6.00
N VAL A 107 -14.41 -2.27 -5.70
CA VAL A 107 -13.17 -1.54 -5.45
C VAL A 107 -12.42 -1.30 -6.75
N ILE A 108 -12.27 -0.05 -7.13
CA ILE A 108 -11.44 0.39 -8.25
C ILE A 108 -9.98 0.49 -7.75
N HIS A 109 -9.06 -0.22 -8.42
CA HIS A 109 -7.65 -0.24 -8.05
C HIS A 109 -6.82 0.48 -9.12
N ILE A 110 -6.15 1.58 -8.73
CA ILE A 110 -5.19 2.29 -9.57
C ILE A 110 -3.78 1.94 -9.09
N HIS A 111 -2.94 1.41 -10.00
CA HIS A 111 -1.62 0.91 -9.59
C HIS A 111 -0.51 1.30 -10.56
N GLY A 112 0.68 1.56 -10.00
CA GLY A 112 1.87 1.95 -10.75
C GLY A 112 2.63 0.74 -11.29
N THR A 113 2.98 0.75 -12.59
CA THR A 113 3.69 -0.39 -13.21
C THR A 113 5.13 -0.60 -12.69
N TYR A 114 5.69 0.38 -11.98
CA TYR A 114 7.00 0.33 -11.32
C TYR A 114 6.89 0.36 -9.78
N ASP A 115 5.77 -0.06 -9.23
CA ASP A 115 5.62 -0.21 -7.78
C ASP A 115 6.42 -1.44 -7.32
N MET A 116 7.49 -1.19 -6.55
CA MET A 116 8.36 -2.24 -6.02
C MET A 116 7.93 -2.72 -4.63
N VAL A 117 6.97 -2.05 -4.00
CA VAL A 117 6.37 -2.47 -2.73
C VAL A 117 5.33 -3.56 -2.97
N PHE A 118 4.45 -3.32 -3.96
CA PHE A 118 3.47 -4.30 -4.45
C PHE A 118 3.67 -4.51 -5.95
N PRO A 119 4.63 -5.36 -6.36
CA PRO A 119 4.89 -5.64 -7.76
C PRO A 119 3.65 -6.18 -8.49
N ILE A 120 3.42 -5.68 -9.70
CA ILE A 120 2.22 -5.99 -10.50
C ILE A 120 2.03 -7.48 -10.79
N ILE A 121 3.10 -8.30 -10.71
CA ILE A 121 3.01 -9.76 -10.88
C ILE A 121 2.11 -10.47 -9.85
N TYR A 122 1.86 -9.82 -8.70
CA TYR A 122 0.99 -10.33 -7.65
C TYR A 122 -0.43 -9.75 -7.72
N LEU A 123 -0.67 -8.75 -8.56
CA LEU A 123 -1.92 -8.01 -8.61
C LEU A 123 -2.80 -8.47 -9.78
N LYS A 124 -4.11 -8.38 -9.58
CA LYS A 124 -5.10 -8.68 -10.62
C LYS A 124 -6.05 -7.49 -10.78
N GLU A 125 -6.48 -7.25 -12.03
CA GLU A 125 -7.52 -6.27 -12.35
C GLU A 125 -7.29 -4.88 -11.71
N PHE A 126 -6.41 -4.09 -12.30
CA PHE A 126 -6.12 -2.73 -11.87
C PHE A 126 -5.97 -1.80 -13.08
N ILE A 127 -6.18 -0.50 -12.85
CA ILE A 127 -5.91 0.56 -13.84
C ILE A 127 -4.42 0.88 -13.77
N PRO A 128 -3.62 0.60 -14.82
CA PRO A 128 -2.19 0.79 -14.80
C PRO A 128 -1.80 2.26 -14.98
N VAL A 129 -0.91 2.76 -14.14
CA VAL A 129 -0.21 4.04 -14.34
C VAL A 129 1.21 3.76 -14.81
N LYS A 130 1.49 4.01 -16.10
CA LYS A 130 2.79 3.74 -16.70
C LYS A 130 3.93 4.43 -15.95
N SER A 131 4.97 3.67 -15.62
CA SER A 131 6.13 4.12 -14.82
C SER A 131 5.74 4.78 -13.49
N GLY A 132 4.58 4.44 -12.93
CA GLY A 132 4.17 4.85 -11.59
C GLY A 132 4.88 4.00 -10.53
N THR A 133 5.46 4.65 -9.52
CA THR A 133 6.05 3.99 -8.34
C THR A 133 5.02 3.90 -7.23
N HIS A 134 5.39 3.31 -6.09
CA HIS A 134 4.54 3.28 -4.89
C HIS A 134 4.06 4.67 -4.44
N ALA A 135 4.85 5.71 -4.65
CA ALA A 135 4.51 7.10 -4.35
C ALA A 135 3.94 7.88 -5.55
N MET A 136 3.38 7.19 -6.56
CA MET A 136 2.96 7.78 -7.82
C MET A 136 1.95 8.93 -7.67
N ILE A 137 1.13 8.95 -6.65
CA ILE A 137 0.19 10.06 -6.38
C ILE A 137 0.90 11.42 -6.26
N ILE A 138 2.18 11.39 -5.81
CA ILE A 138 3.00 12.61 -5.69
C ILE A 138 3.67 12.93 -7.03
N PHE A 139 4.19 11.90 -7.74
CA PHE A 139 5.05 12.09 -8.90
C PHE A 139 4.31 12.05 -10.25
N LYS A 140 3.08 11.52 -10.29
CA LYS A 140 2.24 11.42 -11.49
C LYS A 140 1.04 12.37 -11.46
N LYS A 141 1.24 13.58 -10.94
CA LYS A 141 0.17 14.61 -10.79
C LYS A 141 -0.63 14.84 -12.06
N LYS A 142 0.04 14.96 -13.22
CA LYS A 142 -0.62 15.17 -14.51
C LYS A 142 -1.60 14.04 -14.81
N TRP A 143 -1.16 12.79 -14.68
CA TRP A 143 -2.02 11.62 -14.91
C TRP A 143 -3.24 11.60 -14.00
N PHE A 144 -3.05 11.88 -12.70
CA PHE A 144 -4.15 11.90 -11.73
C PHE A 144 -5.12 13.04 -12.02
N ASN A 145 -4.65 14.23 -12.34
CA ASN A 145 -5.51 15.37 -12.66
C ASN A 145 -6.37 15.11 -13.91
N GLU A 146 -5.85 14.40 -14.89
CA GLU A 146 -6.55 14.10 -16.14
C GLU A 146 -7.52 12.91 -16.03
N ASN A 147 -7.17 11.87 -15.24
CA ASN A 147 -7.88 10.60 -15.25
C ASN A 147 -8.74 10.36 -14.01
N LEU A 148 -8.30 10.80 -12.82
CA LEU A 148 -9.05 10.56 -11.59
C LEU A 148 -10.47 11.16 -11.61
N PRO A 149 -10.70 12.40 -12.09
CA PRO A 149 -12.05 12.94 -12.21
C PRO A 149 -12.95 12.08 -13.12
N LYS A 150 -12.44 11.57 -14.23
CA LYS A 150 -13.19 10.69 -15.15
C LYS A 150 -13.58 9.40 -14.43
N ILE A 151 -12.63 8.75 -13.72
CA ILE A 151 -12.89 7.52 -12.95
C ILE A 151 -13.93 7.75 -11.85
N ILE A 152 -13.96 8.94 -11.24
CA ILE A 152 -14.95 9.28 -10.21
C ILE A 152 -16.32 9.54 -10.82
N MET A 153 -16.37 10.16 -11.99
CA MET A 153 -17.61 10.59 -12.65
C MET A 153 -18.24 9.50 -13.54
N ASP A 154 -17.46 8.51 -13.94
CA ASP A 154 -17.91 7.36 -14.73
C ASP A 154 -18.88 6.53 -13.87
N ASP A 155 -20.13 6.35 -14.32
CA ASP A 155 -21.20 5.66 -13.54
C ASP A 155 -21.11 4.14 -13.61
#